data_500fe6601a4ada48d47e5e19d88c78f2
#
_entry.id   500fe6601a4ada48d47e5e19d88c78f2
#
_cell.length_a   1.000
_cell.length_b   1.000
_cell.length_c   1.000
_cell.angle_alpha   90.00
_cell.angle_beta   90.00
_cell.angle_gamma   90.00
#
_symmetry.space_group_name_H-M   'P 1'
#
loop_
_entity.id
_entity.type
_entity.pdbx_description
1 polymer ?
#
loop_
_entity_poly.entity_id
_entity_poly.type
_entity_poly.pdbx_seq_one_letter_code
_entity_poly.pdbx_strand_id
1 'polypeptide(L)'
;MFEASGGIINFLAILIPTVMGLYYGFRCLFQTDAAIEQWGIGAGSAWMVRFAGVCVSAQNLVYAILLLTTPAGAWALFAYGTIQAAGMLVMSYITVNGKWAEVEGVNPTNEGTIVAGILLACHLYIMFGMHSIIYA
;
A
#
# COMPACT_ATOMS: atom_id res chain seq x y z
N MET A 1 -2.07 9.36 21.28
CA MET A 1 -1.87 9.02 19.88
C MET A 1 -0.39 9.07 19.49
N PHE A 2 0.28 10.24 19.47
CA PHE A 2 1.72 10.30 19.16
C PHE A 2 2.61 9.56 20.15
N GLU A 3 2.31 9.65 21.45
CA GLU A 3 3.04 8.96 22.51
C GLU A 3 2.96 7.43 22.37
N ALA A 4 1.78 6.91 22.02
CA ALA A 4 1.58 5.47 21.80
C ALA A 4 2.41 4.92 20.62
N SER A 5 2.74 5.78 19.66
CA SER A 5 3.62 5.43 18.53
C SER A 5 5.11 5.70 18.82
N GLY A 6 5.44 6.21 20.01
CA GLY A 6 6.82 6.58 20.35
C GLY A 6 7.31 7.87 19.68
N GLY A 7 6.40 8.77 19.29
CA GLY A 7 6.70 10.07 18.76
C GLY A 7 6.12 10.35 17.37
N ILE A 8 6.25 11.60 16.92
CA ILE A 8 5.63 12.10 15.69
C ILE A 8 6.15 11.42 14.42
N ILE A 9 7.44 11.11 14.35
CA ILE A 9 8.05 10.49 13.16
C ILE A 9 7.49 9.07 12.98
N ASN A 10 7.41 8.30 14.04
CA ASN A 10 6.84 6.96 14.04
C ASN A 10 5.35 6.97 13.69
N PHE A 11 4.61 7.94 14.23
CA PHE A 11 3.22 8.15 13.88
C PHE A 11 3.05 8.43 12.38
N LEU A 12 3.86 9.33 11.80
CA LEU A 12 3.82 9.64 10.38
C LEU A 12 4.21 8.46 9.51
N ALA A 13 5.15 7.63 9.95
CA ALA A 13 5.55 6.43 9.22
C ALA A 13 4.40 5.42 9.05
N ILE A 14 3.47 5.34 10.00
CA ILE A 14 2.26 4.53 9.90
C ILE A 14 1.14 5.30 9.17
N LEU A 15 1.01 6.60 9.42
CA LEU A 15 -0.06 7.43 8.86
C LEU A 15 0.03 7.52 7.33
N ILE A 16 1.24 7.72 6.78
CA ILE A 16 1.44 7.85 5.34
C ILE A 16 0.92 6.62 4.58
N PRO A 17 1.38 5.39 4.86
CA PRO A 17 0.84 4.21 4.19
C PRO A 17 -0.66 4.01 4.46
N THR A 18 -1.15 4.35 5.66
CA THR A 18 -2.57 4.25 5.99
C THR A 18 -3.42 5.14 5.07
N VAL A 19 -3.07 6.42 4.96
CA VAL A 19 -3.82 7.37 4.12
C VAL A 19 -3.71 7.00 2.65
N MET A 20 -2.51 6.68 2.18
CA MET A 20 -2.31 6.24 0.79
C MET A 20 -3.11 4.98 0.48
N GLY A 21 -3.05 3.97 1.35
CA GLY A 21 -3.76 2.72 1.15
C GLY A 21 -5.28 2.89 1.17
N LEU A 22 -5.84 3.70 2.07
CA LEU A 22 -7.26 4.01 2.09
C LEU A 22 -7.69 4.78 0.84
N TYR A 23 -6.89 5.74 0.38
CA TYR A 23 -7.14 6.48 -0.86
C TYR A 23 -7.17 5.55 -2.09
N TYR A 24 -6.16 4.72 -2.27
CA TYR A 24 -6.12 3.78 -3.39
C TYR A 24 -7.18 2.69 -3.26
N GLY A 25 -7.45 2.22 -2.06
CA GLY A 25 -8.54 1.30 -1.79
C GLY A 25 -9.90 1.88 -2.17
N PHE A 26 -10.18 3.12 -1.79
CA PHE A 26 -11.40 3.83 -2.19
C PHE A 26 -11.51 3.95 -3.73
N ARG A 27 -10.43 4.32 -4.41
CA ARG A 27 -10.44 4.41 -5.87
C ARG A 27 -10.70 3.07 -6.54
N CYS A 28 -10.06 2.00 -6.06
CA CYS A 28 -10.28 0.65 -6.58
C CYS A 28 -11.74 0.19 -6.42
N LEU A 29 -12.39 0.53 -5.31
CA LEU A 29 -13.73 0.04 -4.98
C LEU A 29 -14.84 0.89 -5.60
N PHE A 30 -14.73 2.22 -5.52
CA PHE A 30 -15.82 3.15 -5.85
C PHE A 30 -15.56 3.97 -7.11
N GLN A 31 -14.33 4.03 -7.60
CA GLN A 31 -13.93 4.73 -8.81
C GLN A 31 -13.17 3.79 -9.76
N THR A 32 -13.59 2.54 -9.85
CA THR A 32 -12.87 1.47 -10.54
C THR A 32 -12.55 1.83 -12.00
N ASP A 33 -13.52 2.32 -12.75
CA ASP A 33 -13.34 2.63 -14.17
C ASP A 33 -12.35 3.78 -14.38
N ALA A 34 -12.46 4.85 -13.59
CA ALA A 34 -11.53 5.97 -13.61
C ALA A 34 -10.11 5.56 -13.16
N ALA A 35 -9.98 4.62 -12.23
CA ALA A 35 -8.71 4.07 -11.80
C ALA A 35 -8.05 3.25 -12.92
N ILE A 36 -8.81 2.38 -13.58
CA ILE A 36 -8.36 1.57 -14.72
C ILE A 36 -7.86 2.45 -15.86
N GLU A 37 -8.62 3.49 -16.20
CA GLU A 37 -8.26 4.45 -17.25
C GLU A 37 -6.98 5.19 -16.89
N GLN A 38 -6.90 5.75 -15.68
CA GLN A 38 -5.72 6.49 -15.23
C GLN A 38 -4.45 5.63 -15.19
N TRP A 39 -4.58 4.37 -14.74
CA TRP A 39 -3.43 3.47 -14.64
C TRP A 39 -3.10 2.76 -15.95
N GLY A 40 -3.97 2.84 -16.94
CA GLY A 40 -3.76 2.25 -18.26
C GLY A 40 -3.70 0.72 -18.25
N ILE A 41 -4.46 0.05 -17.39
CA ILE A 41 -4.35 -1.39 -17.16
C ILE A 41 -5.37 -2.25 -17.91
N GLY A 42 -6.18 -1.62 -18.76
CA GLY A 42 -7.16 -2.30 -19.62
C GLY A 42 -8.50 -2.59 -18.94
N ALA A 43 -9.59 -2.47 -19.68
CA ALA A 43 -10.96 -2.55 -19.16
C ALA A 43 -11.32 -3.92 -18.54
N GLY A 44 -10.67 -5.00 -18.94
CA GLY A 44 -10.89 -6.34 -18.39
C GLY A 44 -10.41 -6.54 -16.95
N SER A 45 -9.67 -5.57 -16.38
CA SER A 45 -9.04 -5.69 -15.05
C SER A 45 -9.98 -5.34 -13.88
N ALA A 46 -11.22 -4.91 -14.12
CA ALA A 46 -12.12 -4.37 -13.10
C ALA A 46 -12.32 -5.29 -11.88
N TRP A 47 -12.45 -6.60 -12.10
CA TRP A 47 -12.59 -7.54 -11.00
C TRP A 47 -11.33 -7.58 -10.11
N MET A 48 -10.15 -7.67 -10.73
CA MET A 48 -8.88 -7.70 -9.99
C MET A 48 -8.60 -6.39 -9.28
N VAL A 49 -8.96 -5.26 -9.87
CA VAL A 49 -8.83 -3.93 -9.25
C VAL A 49 -9.70 -3.86 -7.99
N ARG A 50 -10.95 -4.30 -8.05
CA ARG A 50 -11.83 -4.32 -6.88
C ARG A 50 -11.35 -5.29 -5.82
N PHE A 51 -10.88 -6.48 -6.21
CA PHE A 51 -10.30 -7.44 -5.27
C PHE A 51 -9.08 -6.85 -4.54
N ALA A 52 -8.15 -6.25 -5.28
CA ALA A 52 -7.03 -5.54 -4.70
C ALA A 52 -7.48 -4.41 -3.77
N GLY A 53 -8.52 -3.67 -4.16
CA GLY A 53 -9.12 -2.61 -3.33
C GLY A 53 -9.63 -3.11 -1.98
N VAL A 54 -10.29 -4.27 -1.93
CA VAL A 54 -10.73 -4.89 -0.66
C VAL A 54 -9.51 -5.22 0.21
N CYS A 55 -8.49 -5.88 -0.34
CA CYS A 55 -7.30 -6.29 0.40
C CYS A 55 -6.55 -5.08 0.98
N VAL A 56 -6.32 -4.06 0.16
CA VAL A 56 -5.63 -2.83 0.58
C VAL A 56 -6.44 -2.05 1.60
N SER A 57 -7.75 -1.92 1.42
CA SER A 57 -8.62 -1.23 2.37
C SER A 57 -8.65 -1.93 3.71
N ALA A 58 -8.80 -3.26 3.74
CA ALA A 58 -8.85 -4.04 4.97
C ALA A 58 -7.57 -3.87 5.79
N GLN A 59 -6.40 -3.99 5.16
CA GLN A 59 -5.11 -3.78 5.84
C GLN A 59 -5.01 -2.37 6.41
N ASN A 60 -5.35 -1.36 5.64
CA ASN A 60 -5.18 0.03 6.05
C ASN A 60 -6.23 0.49 7.07
N LEU A 61 -7.41 -0.13 7.12
CA LEU A 61 -8.35 0.04 8.24
C LEU A 61 -7.75 -0.48 9.55
N VAL A 62 -7.04 -1.62 9.53
CA VAL A 62 -6.33 -2.11 10.72
C VAL A 62 -5.20 -1.15 11.12
N TYR A 63 -4.45 -0.61 10.17
CA TYR A 63 -3.44 0.44 10.46
C TYR A 63 -4.07 1.69 11.10
N ALA A 64 -5.24 2.12 10.62
CA ALA A 64 -5.96 3.23 11.24
C ALA A 64 -6.37 2.92 12.70
N ILE A 65 -6.80 1.68 12.98
CA ILE A 65 -7.09 1.24 14.35
C ILE A 65 -5.82 1.29 15.21
N LEU A 66 -4.68 0.81 14.70
CA LEU A 66 -3.42 0.86 15.43
C LEU A 66 -2.96 2.30 15.73
N LEU A 67 -3.19 3.24 14.80
CA LEU A 67 -2.91 4.66 15.02
C LEU A 67 -3.79 5.26 16.12
N LEU A 68 -5.02 4.80 16.25
CA LEU A 68 -5.97 5.26 17.29
C LEU A 68 -5.74 4.58 18.64
N THR A 69 -5.10 3.43 18.66
CA THR A 69 -4.83 2.63 19.85
C THR A 69 -3.33 2.57 20.14
N THR A 70 -2.66 1.50 19.73
CA THR A 70 -1.22 1.32 19.84
C THR A 70 -0.69 0.38 18.77
N PRO A 71 0.47 0.63 18.17
CA PRO A 71 1.14 -0.31 17.27
C PRO A 71 1.92 -1.41 18.01
N ALA A 72 1.94 -1.41 19.35
CA ALA A 72 2.66 -2.42 20.14
C ALA A 72 2.15 -3.83 19.80
N GLY A 73 3.09 -4.77 19.64
CA GLY A 73 2.79 -6.15 19.29
C GLY A 73 2.34 -6.40 17.84
N ALA A 74 2.23 -5.37 16.99
CA ALA A 74 1.68 -5.48 15.66
C ALA A 74 2.73 -5.84 14.57
N TRP A 75 3.91 -6.33 14.95
CA TRP A 75 5.02 -6.61 14.02
C TRP A 75 4.62 -7.49 12.83
N ALA A 76 3.80 -8.52 13.06
CA ALA A 76 3.40 -9.46 12.00
C ALA A 76 2.57 -8.77 10.90
N LEU A 77 1.72 -7.81 11.27
CA LEU A 77 0.95 -7.02 10.32
C LEU A 77 1.85 -6.09 9.50
N PHE A 78 2.84 -5.47 10.13
CA PHE A 78 3.80 -4.61 9.44
C PHE A 78 4.77 -5.43 8.57
N ALA A 79 5.17 -6.63 9.00
CA ALA A 79 5.93 -7.56 8.17
C ALA A 79 5.14 -7.97 6.92
N TYR A 80 3.85 -8.29 7.06
CA TYR A 80 2.95 -8.54 5.93
C TYR A 80 2.92 -7.34 4.96
N GLY A 81 2.73 -6.12 5.47
CA GLY A 81 2.74 -4.91 4.65
C GLY A 81 4.09 -4.67 3.94
N THR A 82 5.19 -5.00 4.59
CA THR A 82 6.54 -4.90 3.99
C THR A 82 6.69 -5.85 2.81
N ILE A 83 6.30 -7.12 2.99
CA ILE A 83 6.34 -8.14 1.93
C ILE A 83 5.43 -7.73 0.77
N GLN A 84 4.23 -7.26 1.08
CA GLN A 84 3.27 -6.79 0.08
C GLN A 84 3.83 -5.60 -0.71
N ALA A 85 4.39 -4.58 -0.05
CA ALA A 85 4.96 -3.41 -0.72
C ALA A 85 6.18 -3.77 -1.58
N ALA A 86 7.05 -4.66 -1.11
CA ALA A 86 8.17 -5.18 -1.88
C ALA A 86 7.70 -5.95 -3.13
N GLY A 87 6.72 -6.83 -2.96
CA GLY A 87 6.11 -7.57 -4.07
C GLY A 87 5.46 -6.63 -5.08
N MET A 88 4.70 -5.64 -4.62
CA MET A 88 4.07 -4.63 -5.49
C MET A 88 5.12 -3.83 -6.27
N LEU A 89 6.22 -3.42 -5.64
CA LEU A 89 7.30 -2.68 -6.30
C LEU A 89 7.90 -3.49 -7.45
N VAL A 90 8.28 -4.75 -7.18
CA VAL A 90 8.86 -5.65 -8.17
C VAL A 90 7.89 -5.93 -9.31
N MET A 91 6.64 -6.29 -8.96
CA MET A 91 5.64 -6.66 -9.98
C MET A 91 5.17 -5.46 -10.80
N SER A 92 5.02 -4.29 -10.22
CA SER A 92 4.71 -3.05 -10.96
C SER A 92 5.83 -2.70 -11.94
N TYR A 93 7.08 -2.76 -11.49
CA TYR A 93 8.24 -2.48 -12.35
C TYR A 93 8.31 -3.45 -13.55
N ILE A 94 8.16 -4.77 -13.30
CA ILE A 94 8.18 -5.79 -14.35
C ILE A 94 7.00 -5.60 -15.32
N THR A 95 5.83 -5.23 -14.80
CA THR A 95 4.63 -5.03 -15.63
C THR A 95 4.78 -3.84 -16.57
N VAL A 96 5.27 -2.71 -16.04
CA VAL A 96 5.42 -1.47 -16.83
C VAL A 96 6.54 -1.58 -17.87
N ASN A 97 7.61 -2.33 -17.57
CA ASN A 97 8.80 -2.43 -18.42
C ASN A 97 8.89 -3.75 -19.20
N GLY A 98 7.89 -4.62 -19.10
CA GLY A 98 7.91 -5.94 -19.72
C GLY A 98 6.83 -6.11 -20.80
N LYS A 99 6.74 -7.33 -21.31
CA LYS A 99 5.79 -7.74 -22.35
C LYS A 99 4.32 -7.43 -22.05
N TRP A 100 3.97 -7.23 -20.77
CA TRP A 100 2.60 -6.93 -20.36
C TRP A 100 2.18 -5.49 -20.71
N ALA A 101 3.14 -4.59 -20.92
CA ALA A 101 2.88 -3.24 -21.39
C ALA A 101 2.59 -3.18 -22.91
N GLU A 102 2.90 -4.26 -23.64
CA GLU A 102 2.71 -4.36 -25.10
C GLU A 102 1.34 -4.95 -25.46
N VAL A 103 0.52 -5.32 -24.47
CA VAL A 103 -0.82 -5.88 -24.70
C VAL A 103 -1.74 -4.79 -25.23
N GLU A 104 -2.52 -5.10 -26.28
CA GLU A 104 -3.48 -4.15 -26.85
C GLU A 104 -4.44 -3.58 -25.81
N GLY A 105 -4.61 -2.28 -25.80
CA GLY A 105 -5.45 -1.56 -24.83
C GLY A 105 -4.83 -1.37 -23.45
N VAL A 106 -3.55 -1.73 -23.28
CA VAL A 106 -2.79 -1.52 -22.04
C VAL A 106 -1.70 -0.49 -22.29
N ASN A 107 -1.63 0.52 -21.44
CA ASN A 107 -0.58 1.55 -21.44
C ASN A 107 -0.28 1.92 -19.98
N PRO A 108 0.41 1.04 -19.22
CA PRO A 108 0.52 1.14 -17.77
C PRO A 108 1.41 2.33 -17.37
N THR A 109 0.96 3.05 -16.36
CA THR A 109 1.71 4.18 -15.79
C THR A 109 2.70 3.72 -14.71
N ASN A 110 3.73 4.53 -14.45
CA ASN A 110 4.71 4.28 -13.38
C ASN A 110 4.16 4.59 -11.97
N GLU A 111 2.92 5.05 -11.86
CA GLU A 111 2.31 5.43 -10.57
C GLU A 111 2.39 4.30 -9.54
N GLY A 112 2.03 3.08 -9.94
CA GLY A 112 2.10 1.90 -9.06
C GLY A 112 3.51 1.61 -8.53
N THR A 113 4.52 1.78 -9.37
CA THR A 113 5.94 1.59 -8.97
C THR A 113 6.38 2.65 -7.97
N ILE A 114 6.04 3.92 -8.20
CA ILE A 114 6.39 5.02 -7.30
C ILE A 114 5.71 4.85 -5.94
N VAL A 115 4.41 4.58 -5.96
CA VAL A 115 3.61 4.36 -4.73
C VAL A 115 4.14 3.18 -3.94
N ALA A 116 4.42 2.06 -4.58
CA ALA A 116 4.98 0.89 -3.92
C ALA A 116 6.36 1.17 -3.30
N GLY A 117 7.19 1.98 -3.95
CA GLY A 117 8.48 2.43 -3.40
C GLY A 117 8.33 3.26 -2.13
N ILE A 118 7.40 4.21 -2.11
CA ILE A 118 7.10 5.02 -0.90
C ILE A 118 6.58 4.13 0.22
N LEU A 119 5.64 3.24 -0.07
CA LEU A 119 5.08 2.31 0.90
C LEU A 119 6.15 1.40 1.49
N LEU A 120 7.03 0.86 0.65
CA LEU A 120 8.13 0.01 1.11
C LEU A 120 9.08 0.77 2.03
N ALA A 121 9.46 2.00 1.69
CA ALA A 121 10.32 2.83 2.55
C ALA A 121 9.68 3.07 3.93
N CYS A 122 8.39 3.40 3.99
CA CYS A 122 7.66 3.54 5.26
C CYS A 122 7.65 2.23 6.07
N HIS A 123 7.34 1.11 5.43
CA HIS A 123 7.29 -0.19 6.10
C HIS A 123 8.67 -0.66 6.60
N LEU A 124 9.73 -0.43 5.83
CA LEU A 124 11.10 -0.72 6.29
C LEU A 124 11.47 0.14 7.52
N TYR A 125 11.10 1.42 7.51
CA TYR A 125 11.30 2.26 8.69
C TYR A 125 10.51 1.73 9.89
N ILE A 126 9.25 1.34 9.71
CA ILE A 126 8.44 0.75 10.80
C ILE A 126 9.11 -0.52 11.35
N MET A 127 9.54 -1.43 10.48
CA MET A 127 10.14 -2.71 10.90
C MET A 127 11.46 -2.53 11.66
N PHE A 128 12.30 -1.58 11.24
CA PHE A 128 13.64 -1.40 11.81
C PHE A 128 13.72 -0.21 12.77
N GLY A 129 13.10 0.92 12.45
CA GLY A 129 13.13 2.13 13.27
C GLY A 129 12.20 2.07 14.49
N MET A 130 11.10 1.31 14.38
CA MET A 130 10.12 1.16 15.47
C MET A 130 10.16 -0.21 16.13
N HIS A 131 11.23 -0.99 15.96
CA HIS A 131 11.31 -2.37 16.44
C HIS A 131 11.00 -2.50 17.94
N SER A 132 11.48 -1.59 18.79
CA SER A 132 11.23 -1.60 20.24
C SER A 132 9.75 -1.41 20.62
N ILE A 133 8.93 -0.92 19.70
CA ILE A 133 7.50 -0.71 19.91
C ILE A 133 6.70 -1.87 19.30
N ILE A 134 6.93 -2.18 18.04
CA ILE A 134 6.11 -3.15 17.33
C ILE A 134 6.34 -4.60 17.75
N TYR A 135 7.50 -4.89 18.37
CA TYR A 135 7.80 -6.22 18.94
C TYR A 135 7.54 -6.30 20.45
N ALA A 136 7.02 -5.24 21.07
CA ALA A 136 6.73 -5.19 22.50
C ALA A 136 5.57 -6.12 22.89
#